data_a61e7d0beb5d3cfa61bf98a24fdc39cf
#
_entry.id   a61e7d0beb5d3cfa61bf98a24fdc39cf
#
_cell.length_a   1.000
_cell.length_b   1.000
_cell.length_c   1.000
_cell.angle_alpha   90.00
_cell.angle_beta   90.00
_cell.angle_gamma   90.00
#
_symmetry.space_group_name_H-M   'P 1'
#
loop_
_entity.id
_entity.type
_entity.pdbx_description
1 polymer ?
#
loop_
_entity_poly.entity_id
_entity_poly.type
_entity_poly.pdbx_seq_one_letter_code
_entity_poly.pdbx_strand_id
1 'polypeptide(L)'
;MIINRFALQRVEVQNSLFFMEAFEIMEMDMEFLRKLPTPKELKEQFPVSEKIAAIKADRDRQIREIFEGKDDRLLLIIGPCSADNEDAVIDYISRLRTVQDKVADKIFMIPRIYTNKPRTIGMGYKGMLHQPDPEKKEDMLKGIIAIRDLHTRAVNETGFTCADEMLYPENHRYLSDLLSYVAIGARSVEDQQHRLTASGVGIPAGMKNPTGGDISVMMNSIIAAQHGHMFLYRGWEVKTPGNPYAHAILRGYVDKFGRNMPNYHYEDLQNLLEHYQEVNESAQTKLVN
;
A
#
# COMPACT_ATOMS: atom_id res chain seq x y z
N MET A 1 -52.43 17.90 -1.67
CA MET A 1 -51.05 17.61 -1.25
C MET A 1 -50.71 16.24 -1.81
N ILE A 2 -50.13 16.20 -3.01
CA ILE A 2 -49.76 14.95 -3.69
C ILE A 2 -48.33 14.62 -3.23
N ILE A 3 -48.20 13.77 -2.22
CA ILE A 3 -46.93 13.21 -1.80
C ILE A 3 -46.52 12.24 -2.90
N ASN A 4 -45.38 12.51 -3.49
CA ASN A 4 -44.82 11.86 -4.66
C ASN A 4 -44.62 10.36 -4.42
N ARG A 5 -45.50 9.52 -4.93
CA ARG A 5 -45.45 8.03 -4.82
C ARG A 5 -44.10 7.43 -5.29
N PHE A 6 -43.41 8.14 -6.17
CA PHE A 6 -42.09 7.75 -6.65
C PHE A 6 -40.96 7.91 -5.60
N ALA A 7 -41.09 8.87 -4.67
CA ALA A 7 -40.11 9.04 -3.60
C ALA A 7 -40.23 7.94 -2.53
N LEU A 8 -41.47 7.53 -2.20
CA LEU A 8 -41.73 6.42 -1.28
C LEU A 8 -41.29 5.06 -1.86
N GLN A 9 -41.51 4.79 -3.15
CA GLN A 9 -41.03 3.59 -3.81
C GLN A 9 -39.49 3.51 -3.85
N ARG A 10 -38.78 4.63 -4.07
CA ARG A 10 -37.30 4.65 -4.00
C ARG A 10 -36.76 4.37 -2.60
N VAL A 11 -37.41 4.87 -1.57
CA VAL A 11 -37.01 4.62 -0.16
C VAL A 11 -37.32 3.17 0.23
N GLU A 12 -38.43 2.58 -0.21
CA GLU A 12 -38.76 1.18 0.03
C GLU A 12 -37.82 0.21 -0.71
N VAL A 13 -37.45 0.52 -1.96
CA VAL A 13 -36.49 -0.27 -2.74
C VAL A 13 -35.07 -0.17 -2.16
N GLN A 14 -34.65 1.02 -1.72
CA GLN A 14 -33.36 1.19 -1.03
C GLN A 14 -33.33 0.47 0.33
N ASN A 15 -34.42 0.52 1.10
CA ASN A 15 -34.53 -0.21 2.33
C ASN A 15 -34.59 -1.72 2.11
N SER A 16 -35.29 -2.20 1.08
CA SER A 16 -35.37 -3.62 0.76
C SER A 16 -34.03 -4.17 0.25
N LEU A 17 -33.27 -3.42 -0.55
CA LEU A 17 -31.92 -3.76 -0.95
C LEU A 17 -30.95 -3.76 0.23
N PHE A 18 -31.07 -2.82 1.15
CA PHE A 18 -30.30 -2.79 2.38
C PHE A 18 -30.63 -3.97 3.30
N PHE A 19 -31.92 -4.34 3.41
CA PHE A 19 -32.35 -5.54 4.16
C PHE A 19 -31.92 -6.83 3.48
N MET A 20 -31.91 -6.92 2.15
CA MET A 20 -31.42 -8.09 1.41
C MET A 20 -29.90 -8.22 1.53
N GLU A 21 -29.13 -7.12 1.34
CA GLU A 21 -27.69 -7.11 1.61
C GLU A 21 -27.38 -7.47 3.08
N ALA A 22 -28.19 -7.01 4.04
CA ALA A 22 -28.04 -7.36 5.45
C ALA A 22 -28.38 -8.83 5.74
N PHE A 23 -29.28 -9.46 4.97
CA PHE A 23 -29.67 -10.87 5.16
C PHE A 23 -28.62 -11.85 4.57
N GLU A 24 -27.99 -11.52 3.45
CA GLU A 24 -26.85 -12.28 2.88
C GLU A 24 -25.60 -12.22 3.80
N ILE A 25 -25.50 -11.19 4.64
CA ILE A 25 -24.39 -10.95 5.56
C ILE A 25 -24.49 -11.74 6.87
N MET A 26 -25.65 -12.32 7.20
CA MET A 26 -25.90 -13.00 8.48
C MET A 26 -25.35 -14.44 8.58
N GLU A 27 -24.61 -14.94 7.62
CA GLU A 27 -24.01 -16.29 7.64
C GLU A 27 -22.68 -16.38 8.42
N MET A 28 -22.17 -15.26 8.96
CA MET A 28 -20.88 -15.22 9.66
C MET A 28 -21.04 -14.58 11.04
N ASP A 29 -20.30 -15.06 12.04
CA ASP A 29 -20.20 -14.45 13.38
C ASP A 29 -19.43 -13.11 13.34
N MET A 30 -19.89 -12.18 12.51
CA MET A 30 -19.34 -10.83 12.34
C MET A 30 -20.46 -9.81 12.54
N GLU A 31 -20.17 -8.76 13.31
CA GLU A 31 -21.06 -7.60 13.43
C GLU A 31 -20.69 -6.56 12.37
N PHE A 32 -21.60 -6.28 11.45
CA PHE A 32 -21.44 -5.25 10.43
C PHE A 32 -21.85 -3.88 10.99
N LEU A 33 -20.88 -3.09 11.42
CA LEU A 33 -21.11 -1.82 12.12
C LEU A 33 -21.63 -0.72 11.18
N ARG A 34 -21.04 -0.58 10.01
CA ARG A 34 -21.41 0.42 8.99
C ARG A 34 -20.73 0.15 7.65
N LYS A 35 -21.38 0.58 6.57
CA LYS A 35 -20.76 0.62 5.24
C LYS A 35 -19.79 1.80 5.17
N LEU A 36 -18.56 1.54 4.75
CA LEU A 36 -17.56 2.59 4.51
C LEU A 36 -17.72 3.15 3.09
N PRO A 37 -17.36 4.42 2.85
CA PRO A 37 -17.38 4.97 1.50
C PRO A 37 -16.45 4.18 0.59
N THR A 38 -16.83 4.03 -0.66
CA THR A 38 -15.95 3.45 -1.67
C THR A 38 -14.76 4.39 -1.93
N PRO A 39 -13.62 3.87 -2.44
CA PRO A 39 -12.50 4.72 -2.83
C PRO A 39 -12.87 5.83 -3.82
N LYS A 40 -13.84 5.58 -4.71
CA LYS A 40 -14.34 6.57 -5.66
C LYS A 40 -15.08 7.70 -4.93
N GLU A 41 -16.05 7.37 -4.08
CA GLU A 41 -16.81 8.36 -3.29
C GLU A 41 -15.89 9.21 -2.41
N LEU A 42 -14.88 8.58 -1.76
CA LEU A 42 -13.94 9.34 -0.93
C LEU A 42 -13.09 10.31 -1.77
N LYS A 43 -12.60 9.89 -2.94
CA LYS A 43 -11.84 10.76 -3.84
C LYS A 43 -12.67 11.89 -4.43
N GLU A 44 -13.96 11.68 -4.64
CA GLU A 44 -14.89 12.72 -5.06
C GLU A 44 -15.15 13.74 -3.94
N GLN A 45 -15.19 13.30 -2.67
CA GLN A 45 -15.33 14.18 -1.51
C GLN A 45 -14.03 14.94 -1.18
N PHE A 46 -12.88 14.30 -1.35
CA PHE A 46 -11.55 14.83 -1.08
C PHE A 46 -10.66 14.75 -2.32
N PRO A 47 -10.96 15.52 -3.38
CA PRO A 47 -10.21 15.46 -4.62
C PRO A 47 -8.81 16.03 -4.46
N VAL A 48 -7.86 15.47 -5.18
CA VAL A 48 -6.51 16.05 -5.31
C VAL A 48 -6.54 17.23 -6.27
N SER A 49 -5.75 18.26 -5.99
CA SER A 49 -5.61 19.41 -6.92
C SER A 49 -4.81 19.00 -8.18
N GLU A 50 -4.96 19.76 -9.26
CA GLU A 50 -4.17 19.58 -10.48
C GLU A 50 -2.65 19.65 -10.19
N LYS A 51 -2.24 20.53 -9.27
CA LYS A 51 -0.85 20.63 -8.80
C LYS A 51 -0.36 19.30 -8.21
N ILE A 52 -1.13 18.69 -7.32
CA ILE A 52 -0.79 17.39 -6.70
C ILE A 52 -0.73 16.29 -7.75
N ALA A 53 -1.70 16.24 -8.66
CA ALA A 53 -1.73 15.26 -9.74
C ALA A 53 -0.51 15.38 -10.65
N ALA A 54 -0.09 16.62 -10.99
CA ALA A 54 1.10 16.88 -11.79
C ALA A 54 2.39 16.45 -11.07
N ILE A 55 2.53 16.77 -9.77
CA ILE A 55 3.67 16.32 -8.95
C ILE A 55 3.74 14.80 -8.94
N LYS A 56 2.60 14.14 -8.70
CA LYS A 56 2.57 12.68 -8.68
C LYS A 56 2.97 12.07 -10.02
N ALA A 57 2.41 12.57 -11.10
CA ALA A 57 2.71 12.06 -12.45
C ALA A 57 4.21 12.19 -12.80
N ASP A 58 4.84 13.32 -12.46
CA ASP A 58 6.26 13.53 -12.69
C ASP A 58 7.13 12.63 -11.80
N ARG A 59 6.81 12.52 -10.52
CA ARG A 59 7.56 11.65 -9.60
C ARG A 59 7.42 10.18 -9.96
N ASP A 60 6.22 9.71 -10.33
CA ASP A 60 6.01 8.33 -10.79
C ASP A 60 6.79 8.03 -12.08
N ARG A 61 6.93 9.01 -12.99
CA ARG A 61 7.77 8.88 -14.19
C ARG A 61 9.24 8.71 -13.80
N GLN A 62 9.78 9.58 -12.95
CA GLN A 62 11.17 9.51 -12.50
C GLN A 62 11.47 8.19 -11.75
N ILE A 63 10.57 7.75 -10.89
CA ILE A 63 10.71 6.46 -10.19
C ILE A 63 10.76 5.29 -11.18
N ARG A 64 9.89 5.28 -12.20
CA ARG A 64 9.95 4.26 -13.26
C ARG A 64 11.25 4.30 -14.03
N GLU A 65 11.76 5.48 -14.37
CA GLU A 65 13.04 5.65 -15.06
C GLU A 65 14.21 5.07 -14.25
N ILE A 66 14.21 5.22 -12.92
CA ILE A 66 15.19 4.59 -12.02
C ILE A 66 15.06 3.06 -12.07
N PHE A 67 13.85 2.50 -11.95
CA PHE A 67 13.64 1.05 -12.01
C PHE A 67 14.02 0.46 -13.39
N GLU A 68 13.90 1.24 -14.46
CA GLU A 68 14.24 0.84 -15.82
C GLU A 68 15.73 1.07 -16.16
N GLY A 69 16.54 1.57 -15.22
CA GLY A 69 17.95 1.88 -15.43
C GLY A 69 18.21 3.03 -16.42
N LYS A 70 17.22 3.91 -16.62
CA LYS A 70 17.34 5.13 -17.43
C LYS A 70 17.80 6.33 -16.63
N ASP A 71 17.74 6.23 -15.32
CA ASP A 71 18.17 7.22 -14.35
C ASP A 71 19.04 6.53 -13.30
N ASP A 72 20.29 6.96 -13.15
CA ASP A 72 21.31 6.34 -12.30
C ASP A 72 21.21 6.76 -10.84
N ARG A 73 20.21 7.56 -10.46
CA ARG A 73 20.02 7.96 -9.06
C ARG A 73 19.64 6.78 -8.18
N LEU A 74 20.16 6.78 -6.96
CA LEU A 74 19.73 5.83 -5.93
C LEU A 74 18.32 6.19 -5.45
N LEU A 75 17.41 5.22 -5.49
CA LEU A 75 16.08 5.36 -4.88
C LEU A 75 16.17 5.09 -3.37
N LEU A 76 15.91 6.10 -2.55
CA LEU A 76 15.94 6.02 -1.09
C LEU A 76 14.54 6.13 -0.50
N ILE A 77 14.03 5.03 0.09
CA ILE A 77 12.76 5.00 0.81
C ILE A 77 13.06 5.12 2.29
N ILE A 78 12.75 6.27 2.90
CA ILE A 78 13.16 6.58 4.26
C ILE A 78 12.05 7.27 5.06
N GLY A 79 11.91 6.93 6.33
CA GLY A 79 10.94 7.56 7.22
C GLY A 79 10.67 6.76 8.49
N PRO A 80 9.78 7.27 9.35
CA PRO A 80 9.41 6.63 10.60
C PRO A 80 8.79 5.25 10.38
N CYS A 81 8.81 4.43 11.42
CA CYS A 81 8.20 3.10 11.38
C CYS A 81 6.65 3.16 11.32
N SER A 82 6.05 4.22 11.86
CA SER A 82 4.61 4.45 11.92
C SER A 82 4.32 5.95 11.85
N ALA A 83 3.30 6.31 11.08
CA ALA A 83 2.70 7.63 11.10
C ALA A 83 1.57 7.63 12.14
N ASP A 84 1.86 8.06 13.36
CA ASP A 84 0.93 8.14 14.49
C ASP A 84 0.62 9.57 14.92
N ASN A 85 1.44 10.53 14.47
CA ASN A 85 1.23 11.95 14.68
C ASN A 85 1.49 12.69 13.37
N GLU A 86 0.45 13.32 12.83
CA GLU A 86 0.47 13.98 11.53
C GLU A 86 1.50 15.10 11.47
N ASP A 87 1.53 16.00 12.48
CA ASP A 87 2.43 17.14 12.48
C ASP A 87 3.89 16.73 12.61
N ALA A 88 4.18 15.69 13.40
CA ALA A 88 5.53 15.13 13.50
C ALA A 88 5.99 14.51 12.18
N VAL A 89 5.09 13.86 11.44
CA VAL A 89 5.39 13.32 10.11
C VAL A 89 5.66 14.45 9.12
N ILE A 90 4.84 15.49 9.11
CA ILE A 90 5.01 16.64 8.21
C ILE A 90 6.32 17.40 8.53
N ASP A 91 6.65 17.62 9.81
CA ASP A 91 7.93 18.22 10.19
C ASP A 91 9.11 17.37 9.69
N TYR A 92 9.06 16.05 9.90
CA TYR A 92 10.10 15.14 9.42
C TYR A 92 10.31 15.24 7.90
N ILE A 93 9.23 15.13 7.11
CA ILE A 93 9.36 15.15 5.64
C ILE A 93 9.71 16.54 5.10
N SER A 94 9.33 17.62 5.78
CA SER A 94 9.75 18.98 5.45
C SER A 94 11.26 19.16 5.61
N ARG A 95 11.84 18.62 6.68
CA ARG A 95 13.31 18.57 6.87
C ARG A 95 13.97 17.67 5.82
N LEU A 96 13.35 16.52 5.51
CA LEU A 96 13.85 15.62 4.47
C LEU A 96 13.89 16.32 3.11
N ARG A 97 12.93 17.23 2.82
CA ARG A 97 12.91 18.00 1.58
C ARG A 97 14.16 18.87 1.43
N THR A 98 14.61 19.50 2.50
CA THR A 98 15.84 20.32 2.47
C THR A 98 17.11 19.50 2.22
N VAL A 99 17.10 18.20 2.58
CA VAL A 99 18.18 17.26 2.27
C VAL A 99 18.08 16.80 0.82
N GLN A 100 16.88 16.47 0.34
CA GLN A 100 16.65 16.05 -1.05
C GLN A 100 17.20 17.10 -2.04
N ASP A 101 16.96 18.38 -1.78
CA ASP A 101 17.41 19.45 -2.66
C ASP A 101 18.94 19.53 -2.81
N LYS A 102 19.68 19.04 -1.80
CA LYS A 102 21.16 19.02 -1.80
C LYS A 102 21.76 17.79 -2.49
N VAL A 103 20.98 16.72 -2.64
CA VAL A 103 21.45 15.43 -3.17
C VAL A 103 20.62 14.94 -4.36
N ALA A 104 19.81 15.81 -4.94
CA ALA A 104 18.84 15.48 -5.96
C ALA A 104 19.48 14.91 -7.25
N ASP A 105 20.75 15.18 -7.49
CA ASP A 105 21.55 14.67 -8.60
C ASP A 105 21.97 13.20 -8.40
N LYS A 106 21.96 12.69 -7.18
CA LYS A 106 22.40 11.33 -6.82
C LYS A 106 21.34 10.47 -6.19
N ILE A 107 20.41 11.07 -5.44
CA ILE A 107 19.44 10.35 -4.62
C ILE A 107 18.04 10.88 -4.92
N PHE A 108 17.12 9.98 -5.20
CA PHE A 108 15.69 10.25 -5.29
C PHE A 108 15.00 9.70 -4.03
N MET A 109 14.44 10.57 -3.20
CA MET A 109 13.84 10.18 -1.93
C MET A 109 12.33 9.98 -2.05
N ILE A 110 11.84 8.88 -1.44
CA ILE A 110 10.42 8.64 -1.19
C ILE A 110 10.24 8.56 0.33
N PRO A 111 9.58 9.54 0.96
CA PRO A 111 9.27 9.47 2.38
C PRO A 111 8.38 8.28 2.69
N ARG A 112 8.71 7.54 3.74
CA ARG A 112 7.89 6.46 4.25
C ARG A 112 6.89 6.99 5.26
N ILE A 113 5.61 6.93 4.93
CA ILE A 113 4.48 7.29 5.79
C ILE A 113 3.61 6.04 5.95
N TYR A 114 4.01 5.13 6.83
CA TYR A 114 3.26 3.91 7.07
C TYR A 114 2.10 4.18 8.03
N THR A 115 0.90 4.25 7.47
CA THR A 115 -0.34 4.57 8.19
C THR A 115 -0.98 3.35 8.83
N ASN A 116 -0.43 2.15 8.60
CA ASN A 116 -0.95 0.88 9.07
C ASN A 116 0.07 0.14 9.94
N LYS A 117 -0.44 -0.60 10.93
CA LYS A 117 0.37 -1.46 11.80
C LYS A 117 -0.23 -2.85 11.89
N PRO A 118 0.35 -3.84 11.19
CA PRO A 118 -0.02 -5.22 11.39
C PRO A 118 0.37 -5.67 12.80
N ARG A 119 -0.61 -6.16 13.59
CA ARG A 119 -0.41 -6.64 14.95
C ARG A 119 -0.62 -8.13 15.02
N THR A 120 0.42 -8.87 15.38
CA THR A 120 0.39 -10.34 15.45
C THR A 120 -0.63 -10.86 16.46
N ILE A 121 -0.76 -10.17 17.61
CA ILE A 121 -1.68 -10.55 18.70
C ILE A 121 -2.88 -9.61 18.80
N GLY A 122 -3.08 -8.70 17.84
CA GLY A 122 -4.21 -7.76 17.83
C GLY A 122 -4.17 -6.65 18.89
N MET A 123 -3.13 -6.61 19.73
CA MET A 123 -3.01 -5.62 20.82
C MET A 123 -2.09 -4.45 20.43
N GLY A 124 -2.35 -3.28 21.04
CA GLY A 124 -1.57 -2.05 20.83
C GLY A 124 -2.06 -1.22 19.65
N TYR A 125 -1.44 -0.06 19.45
CA TYR A 125 -1.80 0.88 18.39
C TYR A 125 -1.73 0.24 16.99
N LYS A 126 -2.85 0.29 16.27
CA LYS A 126 -3.04 -0.41 14.98
C LYS A 126 -2.74 0.45 13.75
N GLY A 127 -2.26 1.67 13.95
CA GLY A 127 -1.98 2.64 12.89
C GLY A 127 -3.13 3.62 12.67
N MET A 128 -2.83 4.69 11.95
CA MET A 128 -3.76 5.81 11.72
C MET A 128 -5.03 5.37 10.99
N LEU A 129 -4.96 4.37 10.10
CA LEU A 129 -6.14 3.84 9.42
C LEU A 129 -7.22 3.32 10.38
N HIS A 130 -6.84 2.67 11.47
CA HIS A 130 -7.78 2.14 12.46
C HIS A 130 -8.05 3.15 13.56
N GLN A 131 -7.03 3.88 13.98
CA GLN A 131 -7.00 4.71 15.17
C GLN A 131 -6.28 6.03 14.86
N PRO A 132 -6.98 6.96 14.16
CA PRO A 132 -6.38 8.24 13.75
C PRO A 132 -5.98 9.11 14.94
N ASP A 133 -6.62 8.93 16.09
CA ASP A 133 -6.24 9.52 17.37
C ASP A 133 -5.80 8.38 18.30
N PRO A 134 -4.50 8.26 18.63
CA PRO A 134 -3.98 7.17 19.46
C PRO A 134 -4.61 7.05 20.85
N GLU A 135 -5.19 8.14 21.37
CA GLU A 135 -5.82 8.21 22.69
C GLU A 135 -7.31 7.81 22.66
N LYS A 136 -7.88 7.61 21.46
CA LYS A 136 -9.29 7.28 21.28
C LYS A 136 -9.51 5.86 20.78
N LYS A 137 -10.77 5.42 20.82
CA LYS A 137 -11.19 4.14 20.22
C LYS A 137 -11.03 4.15 18.71
N GLU A 138 -10.93 2.97 18.14
CA GLU A 138 -10.85 2.75 16.69
C GLU A 138 -12.05 3.38 15.95
N ASP A 139 -11.76 4.04 14.83
CA ASP A 139 -12.74 4.61 13.91
C ASP A 139 -12.21 4.55 12.47
N MET A 140 -12.56 3.49 11.75
CA MET A 140 -12.09 3.23 10.39
C MET A 140 -12.49 4.34 9.41
N LEU A 141 -13.65 4.97 9.57
CA LEU A 141 -14.07 6.04 8.66
C LEU A 141 -13.18 7.28 8.83
N LYS A 142 -12.97 7.69 10.07
CA LYS A 142 -12.05 8.80 10.36
C LYS A 142 -10.62 8.44 9.95
N GLY A 143 -10.23 7.18 10.14
CA GLY A 143 -8.92 6.70 9.73
C GLY A 143 -8.70 6.81 8.22
N ILE A 144 -9.66 6.39 7.40
CA ILE A 144 -9.57 6.50 5.93
C ILE A 144 -9.45 7.97 5.50
N ILE A 145 -10.16 8.89 6.15
CA ILE A 145 -10.04 10.33 5.88
C ILE A 145 -8.67 10.84 6.33
N ALA A 146 -8.24 10.52 7.54
CA ALA A 146 -6.97 11.00 8.10
C ALA A 146 -5.76 10.56 7.29
N ILE A 147 -5.71 9.31 6.82
CA ILE A 147 -4.59 8.86 5.98
C ILE A 147 -4.55 9.58 4.63
N ARG A 148 -5.72 9.89 4.06
CA ARG A 148 -5.80 10.66 2.81
C ARG A 148 -5.36 12.11 3.02
N ASP A 149 -5.80 12.75 4.11
CA ASP A 149 -5.43 14.12 4.46
C ASP A 149 -3.91 14.23 4.70
N LEU A 150 -3.32 13.31 5.45
CA LEU A 150 -1.88 13.27 5.70
C LEU A 150 -1.07 13.15 4.40
N HIS A 151 -1.44 12.23 3.51
CA HIS A 151 -0.76 12.08 2.22
C HIS A 151 -0.97 13.29 1.31
N THR A 152 -2.14 13.90 1.33
CA THR A 152 -2.44 15.13 0.57
C THR A 152 -1.60 16.30 1.07
N ARG A 153 -1.48 16.49 2.40
CA ARG A 153 -0.59 17.48 3.02
C ARG A 153 0.86 17.23 2.63
N ALA A 154 1.32 15.99 2.73
CA ALA A 154 2.69 15.63 2.37
C ALA A 154 3.06 16.10 0.96
N VAL A 155 2.22 15.78 -0.04
CA VAL A 155 2.47 16.21 -1.42
C VAL A 155 2.38 17.72 -1.57
N ASN A 156 1.35 18.34 -0.99
CA ASN A 156 1.10 19.77 -1.17
C ASN A 156 2.17 20.65 -0.54
N GLU A 157 2.61 20.31 0.67
CA GLU A 157 3.55 21.11 1.47
C GLU A 157 5.01 20.86 1.11
N THR A 158 5.35 19.63 0.70
CA THR A 158 6.74 19.25 0.47
C THR A 158 7.07 18.85 -0.97
N GLY A 159 6.07 18.60 -1.81
CA GLY A 159 6.26 18.05 -3.15
C GLY A 159 6.67 16.58 -3.17
N PHE A 160 6.68 15.89 -2.04
CA PHE A 160 6.94 14.46 -1.97
C PHE A 160 5.65 13.64 -2.15
N THR A 161 5.64 12.72 -3.09
CA THR A 161 4.76 11.55 -3.02
C THR A 161 5.43 10.50 -2.15
N CYS A 162 4.64 9.72 -1.41
CA CYS A 162 5.17 8.91 -0.32
C CYS A 162 4.95 7.41 -0.54
N ALA A 163 5.54 6.61 0.35
CA ALA A 163 5.36 5.18 0.43
C ALA A 163 4.45 4.83 1.62
N ASP A 164 3.54 3.87 1.43
CA ASP A 164 2.76 3.28 2.53
C ASP A 164 2.79 1.75 2.46
N GLU A 165 2.41 1.07 3.54
CA GLU A 165 2.31 -0.39 3.61
C GLU A 165 0.88 -0.83 3.34
N MET A 166 0.69 -1.74 2.39
CA MET A 166 -0.60 -2.35 2.10
C MET A 166 -0.95 -3.36 3.20
N LEU A 167 -1.70 -2.93 4.22
CA LEU A 167 -2.19 -3.83 5.26
C LEU A 167 -3.37 -4.66 4.74
N TYR A 168 -4.32 -4.00 4.08
CA TYR A 168 -5.42 -4.63 3.38
C TYR A 168 -5.28 -4.40 1.88
N PRO A 169 -5.59 -5.37 1.02
CA PRO A 169 -5.55 -5.17 -0.42
C PRO A 169 -6.39 -3.99 -0.91
N GLU A 170 -7.48 -3.67 -0.21
CA GLU A 170 -8.38 -2.58 -0.58
C GLU A 170 -7.88 -1.19 -0.19
N ASN A 171 -7.08 -1.03 0.87
CA ASN A 171 -6.74 0.30 1.38
C ASN A 171 -5.88 1.12 0.42
N HIS A 172 -5.08 0.47 -0.42
CA HIS A 172 -4.30 1.14 -1.46
C HIS A 172 -5.17 2.01 -2.38
N ARG A 173 -6.38 1.58 -2.71
CA ARG A 173 -7.26 2.31 -3.63
C ARG A 173 -7.70 3.68 -3.10
N TYR A 174 -7.76 3.88 -1.79
CA TYR A 174 -8.07 5.18 -1.19
C TYR A 174 -6.95 6.20 -1.39
N LEU A 175 -5.72 5.73 -1.63
CA LEU A 175 -4.50 6.53 -1.75
C LEU A 175 -3.83 6.42 -3.13
N SER A 176 -4.42 5.70 -4.10
CA SER A 176 -3.75 5.39 -5.38
C SER A 176 -3.42 6.61 -6.24
N ASP A 177 -4.05 7.75 -5.98
CA ASP A 177 -3.77 9.05 -6.60
C ASP A 177 -2.75 9.92 -5.82
N LEU A 178 -2.15 9.38 -4.75
CA LEU A 178 -1.21 10.07 -3.85
C LEU A 178 0.09 9.30 -3.65
N LEU A 179 0.05 7.95 -3.60
CA LEU A 179 1.21 7.11 -3.35
C LEU A 179 2.03 6.86 -4.62
N SER A 180 3.35 6.85 -4.48
CA SER A 180 4.30 6.43 -5.54
C SER A 180 5.05 5.15 -5.22
N TYR A 181 4.80 4.54 -4.08
CA TYR A 181 5.38 3.27 -3.66
C TYR A 181 4.48 2.56 -2.66
N VAL A 182 4.41 1.24 -2.76
CA VAL A 182 3.71 0.41 -1.79
C VAL A 182 4.60 -0.73 -1.31
N ALA A 183 4.56 -1.03 0.00
CA ALA A 183 5.24 -2.18 0.55
C ALA A 183 4.21 -3.27 0.93
N ILE A 184 4.54 -4.53 0.64
CA ILE A 184 3.82 -5.69 1.14
C ILE A 184 4.55 -6.21 2.37
N GLY A 185 3.84 -6.26 3.49
CA GLY A 185 4.39 -6.62 4.79
C GLY A 185 4.84 -8.08 4.88
N ALA A 186 5.78 -8.37 5.78
CA ALA A 186 6.31 -9.71 5.99
C ALA A 186 5.25 -10.75 6.44
N ARG A 187 4.13 -10.30 7.00
CA ARG A 187 3.00 -11.17 7.37
C ARG A 187 1.96 -11.34 6.27
N SER A 188 2.03 -10.47 5.24
CA SER A 188 1.09 -10.43 4.12
C SER A 188 1.68 -10.96 2.82
N VAL A 189 3.00 -11.15 2.75
CA VAL A 189 3.70 -11.55 1.52
C VAL A 189 3.29 -12.95 1.02
N GLU A 190 2.83 -13.81 1.91
CA GLU A 190 2.32 -15.15 1.57
C GLU A 190 0.83 -15.14 1.19
N ASP A 191 0.11 -14.07 1.56
CA ASP A 191 -1.32 -13.97 1.28
C ASP A 191 -1.61 -13.76 -0.21
N GLN A 192 -2.50 -14.60 -0.73
CA GLN A 192 -2.86 -14.61 -2.15
C GLN A 192 -3.45 -13.27 -2.61
N GLN A 193 -4.33 -12.68 -1.82
CA GLN A 193 -4.97 -11.41 -2.18
C GLN A 193 -3.96 -10.26 -2.31
N HIS A 194 -2.95 -10.20 -1.43
CA HIS A 194 -1.89 -9.20 -1.52
C HIS A 194 -1.03 -9.36 -2.77
N ARG A 195 -0.61 -10.60 -3.10
CA ARG A 195 0.18 -10.90 -4.30
C ARG A 195 -0.56 -10.50 -5.57
N LEU A 196 -1.83 -10.92 -5.69
CA LEU A 196 -2.65 -10.65 -6.86
C LEU A 196 -3.01 -9.18 -6.97
N THR A 197 -3.31 -8.50 -5.85
CA THR A 197 -3.54 -7.04 -5.86
C THR A 197 -2.29 -6.29 -6.29
N ALA A 198 -1.11 -6.68 -5.82
CA ALA A 198 0.15 -6.06 -6.20
C ALA A 198 0.42 -6.14 -7.72
N SER A 199 -0.08 -7.19 -8.41
CA SER A 199 0.01 -7.32 -9.87
C SER A 199 -0.81 -6.28 -10.65
N GLY A 200 -1.76 -5.61 -9.98
CA GLY A 200 -2.61 -4.57 -10.57
C GLY A 200 -2.28 -3.16 -10.08
N VAL A 201 -1.27 -3.00 -9.22
CA VAL A 201 -0.83 -1.70 -8.73
C VAL A 201 0.09 -1.04 -9.77
N GLY A 202 -0.24 0.17 -10.19
CA GLY A 202 0.50 0.89 -11.24
C GLY A 202 1.79 1.60 -10.77
N ILE A 203 2.26 1.30 -9.56
CA ILE A 203 3.46 1.86 -8.92
C ILE A 203 4.34 0.73 -8.38
N PRO A 204 5.64 0.97 -8.07
CA PRO A 204 6.50 -0.06 -7.50
C PRO A 204 5.95 -0.67 -6.23
N ALA A 205 6.04 -2.00 -6.14
CA ALA A 205 5.57 -2.80 -5.01
C ALA A 205 6.73 -3.62 -4.43
N GLY A 206 7.16 -3.25 -3.21
CA GLY A 206 8.24 -3.96 -2.51
C GLY A 206 7.70 -5.13 -1.69
N MET A 207 8.16 -6.34 -1.99
CA MET A 207 7.81 -7.57 -1.28
C MET A 207 8.83 -7.82 -0.18
N LYS A 208 8.40 -7.73 1.09
CA LYS A 208 9.29 -8.06 2.22
C LYS A 208 9.45 -9.57 2.35
N ASN A 209 10.66 -10.04 2.70
CA ASN A 209 10.77 -11.45 3.09
C ASN A 209 9.89 -11.73 4.32
N PRO A 210 9.34 -12.97 4.45
CA PRO A 210 8.57 -13.38 5.62
C PRO A 210 9.30 -13.19 6.93
N THR A 211 8.59 -13.22 8.04
CA THR A 211 9.19 -13.06 9.37
C THR A 211 10.23 -14.13 9.70
N GLY A 212 10.07 -15.36 9.17
CA GLY A 212 11.02 -16.46 9.30
C GLY A 212 12.21 -16.42 8.34
N GLY A 213 12.25 -15.46 7.40
CA GLY A 213 13.39 -15.23 6.52
C GLY A 213 13.43 -16.03 5.22
N ASP A 214 12.37 -16.75 4.87
CA ASP A 214 12.31 -17.56 3.65
C ASP A 214 12.31 -16.68 2.38
N ILE A 215 13.44 -16.69 1.68
CA ILE A 215 13.66 -15.93 0.45
C ILE A 215 12.83 -16.51 -0.70
N SER A 216 12.61 -17.83 -0.75
CA SER A 216 11.83 -18.49 -1.81
C SER A 216 10.37 -18.00 -1.79
N VAL A 217 9.79 -17.82 -0.61
CA VAL A 217 8.45 -17.26 -0.45
C VAL A 217 8.37 -15.82 -0.97
N MET A 218 9.37 -15.00 -0.67
CA MET A 218 9.47 -13.63 -1.19
C MET A 218 9.59 -13.63 -2.72
N MET A 219 10.45 -14.47 -3.29
CA MET A 219 10.65 -14.59 -4.73
C MET A 219 9.36 -15.02 -5.44
N ASN A 220 8.67 -16.04 -4.91
CA ASN A 220 7.38 -16.47 -5.45
C ASN A 220 6.34 -15.33 -5.43
N SER A 221 6.38 -14.48 -4.40
CA SER A 221 5.49 -13.33 -4.29
C SER A 221 5.80 -12.25 -5.34
N ILE A 222 7.09 -12.01 -5.62
CA ILE A 222 7.53 -11.09 -6.68
C ILE A 222 7.06 -11.60 -8.03
N ILE A 223 7.31 -12.88 -8.34
CA ILE A 223 6.90 -13.49 -9.60
C ILE A 223 5.38 -13.41 -9.77
N ALA A 224 4.62 -13.78 -8.74
CA ALA A 224 3.17 -13.66 -8.77
C ALA A 224 2.73 -12.22 -9.06
N ALA A 225 3.34 -11.23 -8.41
CA ALA A 225 3.00 -9.83 -8.65
C ALA A 225 3.41 -9.33 -10.04
N GLN A 226 4.47 -9.88 -10.65
CA GLN A 226 4.92 -9.50 -11.98
C GLN A 226 4.07 -10.08 -13.12
N HIS A 227 3.29 -11.12 -12.84
CA HIS A 227 2.39 -11.73 -13.82
C HIS A 227 0.97 -11.17 -13.75
N GLY A 228 0.24 -11.28 -14.85
CA GLY A 228 -1.18 -10.94 -14.92
C GLY A 228 -2.04 -12.09 -14.38
N HIS A 229 -3.11 -11.72 -13.67
CA HIS A 229 -4.04 -12.67 -13.05
C HIS A 229 -5.51 -12.30 -13.29
N MET A 230 -6.37 -13.32 -13.23
CA MET A 230 -7.80 -13.15 -13.03
C MET A 230 -8.17 -13.68 -11.65
N PHE A 231 -8.90 -12.86 -10.87
CA PHE A 231 -9.28 -13.22 -9.50
C PHE A 231 -10.50 -12.45 -9.01
N LEU A 232 -11.07 -12.91 -7.90
CA LEU A 232 -12.17 -12.24 -7.23
C LEU A 232 -11.63 -11.08 -6.38
N TYR A 233 -12.12 -9.87 -6.66
CA TYR A 233 -11.78 -8.68 -5.90
C TYR A 233 -13.03 -7.85 -5.60
N ARG A 234 -13.46 -7.79 -4.32
CA ARG A 234 -14.62 -7.02 -3.86
C ARG A 234 -15.92 -7.34 -4.65
N GLY A 235 -16.18 -8.60 -4.89
CA GLY A 235 -17.36 -9.05 -5.64
C GLY A 235 -17.26 -8.89 -7.16
N TRP A 236 -16.08 -8.52 -7.67
CA TRP A 236 -15.80 -8.41 -9.12
C TRP A 236 -14.81 -9.46 -9.56
N GLU A 237 -15.03 -10.02 -10.72
CA GLU A 237 -13.97 -10.70 -11.47
C GLU A 237 -13.08 -9.62 -12.10
N VAL A 238 -11.79 -9.60 -11.71
CA VAL A 238 -10.83 -8.60 -12.19
C VAL A 238 -9.68 -9.28 -12.92
N LYS A 239 -9.11 -8.57 -13.89
CA LYS A 239 -7.89 -8.97 -14.60
C LYS A 239 -6.82 -7.91 -14.41
N THR A 240 -5.61 -8.35 -14.04
CA THR A 240 -4.43 -7.47 -13.89
C THR A 240 -3.41 -7.73 -14.99
N PRO A 241 -2.58 -6.72 -15.34
CA PRO A 241 -1.55 -6.87 -16.37
C PRO A 241 -0.25 -7.50 -15.86
N GLY A 242 -0.04 -7.55 -14.54
CA GLY A 242 1.26 -7.74 -13.91
C GLY A 242 1.95 -6.42 -13.60
N ASN A 243 2.77 -6.39 -12.55
CA ASN A 243 3.54 -5.22 -12.12
C ASN A 243 5.04 -5.47 -12.31
N PRO A 244 5.67 -4.95 -13.38
CA PRO A 244 7.08 -5.20 -13.66
C PRO A 244 8.02 -4.57 -12.61
N TYR A 245 7.51 -3.69 -11.76
CA TYR A 245 8.27 -3.01 -10.72
C TYR A 245 8.09 -3.66 -9.33
N ALA A 246 7.53 -4.87 -9.26
CA ALA A 246 7.54 -5.67 -8.04
C ALA A 246 8.98 -6.16 -7.77
N HIS A 247 9.47 -5.97 -6.52
CA HIS A 247 10.86 -6.22 -6.15
C HIS A 247 11.01 -6.65 -4.70
N ALA A 248 12.20 -7.12 -4.34
CA ALA A 248 12.53 -7.62 -3.02
C ALA A 248 12.81 -6.51 -2.00
N ILE A 249 12.37 -6.72 -0.75
CA ILE A 249 12.80 -5.95 0.42
C ILE A 249 13.36 -6.92 1.46
N LEU A 250 14.67 -6.89 1.66
CA LEU A 250 15.32 -7.61 2.77
C LEU A 250 15.14 -6.81 4.07
N ARG A 251 14.48 -7.39 5.06
CA ARG A 251 14.10 -6.72 6.31
C ARG A 251 14.67 -7.37 7.58
N GLY A 252 15.55 -8.34 7.44
CA GLY A 252 15.92 -9.26 8.51
C GLY A 252 14.83 -10.31 8.76
N TYR A 253 15.10 -11.21 9.71
CA TYR A 253 14.19 -12.29 10.06
C TYR A 253 14.35 -12.70 11.53
N VAL A 254 13.44 -13.54 12.01
CA VAL A 254 13.55 -14.18 13.32
C VAL A 254 13.92 -15.65 13.10
N ASP A 255 15.04 -16.08 13.66
CA ASP A 255 15.49 -17.46 13.52
C ASP A 255 14.64 -18.42 14.38
N LYS A 256 14.89 -19.73 14.23
CA LYS A 256 14.20 -20.79 14.99
C LYS A 256 14.36 -20.71 16.51
N PHE A 257 15.31 -19.91 17.00
CA PHE A 257 15.55 -19.67 18.41
C PHE A 257 14.95 -18.34 18.90
N GLY A 258 14.19 -17.62 18.06
CA GLY A 258 13.60 -16.34 18.38
C GLY A 258 14.55 -15.15 18.33
N ARG A 259 15.72 -15.29 17.73
CA ARG A 259 16.71 -14.20 17.63
C ARG A 259 16.49 -13.40 16.35
N ASN A 260 16.61 -12.07 16.47
CA ASN A 260 16.57 -11.17 15.31
C ASN A 260 17.89 -11.26 14.54
N MET A 261 17.81 -11.62 13.27
CA MET A 261 18.93 -11.77 12.36
C MET A 261 18.82 -10.74 11.24
N PRO A 262 19.88 -9.98 10.94
CA PRO A 262 19.95 -9.15 9.74
C PRO A 262 20.10 -10.03 8.49
N ASN A 263 19.74 -9.49 7.31
CA ASN A 263 19.97 -10.14 6.01
C ASN A 263 20.38 -9.11 4.94
N TYR A 264 21.29 -8.23 5.29
CA TYR A 264 21.82 -7.17 4.41
C TYR A 264 23.32 -7.33 4.12
N HIS A 265 23.93 -8.46 4.54
CA HIS A 265 25.35 -8.71 4.26
C HIS A 265 25.54 -9.07 2.79
N TYR A 266 26.81 -9.04 2.35
CA TYR A 266 27.15 -9.36 0.96
C TYR A 266 26.63 -10.74 0.54
N GLU A 267 26.79 -11.73 1.39
CA GLU A 267 26.36 -13.12 1.17
C GLU A 267 24.84 -13.22 1.05
N ASP A 268 24.08 -12.45 1.83
CA ASP A 268 22.62 -12.41 1.74
C ASP A 268 22.16 -11.86 0.38
N LEU A 269 22.82 -10.79 -0.08
CA LEU A 269 22.53 -10.18 -1.39
C LEU A 269 22.96 -11.09 -2.53
N GLN A 270 24.13 -11.74 -2.43
CA GLN A 270 24.58 -12.68 -3.44
C GLN A 270 23.62 -13.87 -3.56
N ASN A 271 23.24 -14.49 -2.45
CA ASN A 271 22.27 -15.58 -2.43
C ASN A 271 20.92 -15.17 -3.03
N LEU A 272 20.47 -13.95 -2.75
CA LEU A 272 19.25 -13.42 -3.35
C LEU A 272 19.36 -13.30 -4.88
N LEU A 273 20.48 -12.78 -5.38
CA LEU A 273 20.70 -12.61 -6.83
C LEU A 273 20.84 -13.96 -7.54
N GLU A 274 21.53 -14.92 -6.96
CA GLU A 274 21.66 -16.27 -7.51
C GLU A 274 20.29 -16.95 -7.57
N HIS A 275 19.53 -16.92 -6.50
CA HIS A 275 18.17 -17.50 -6.47
C HIS A 275 17.22 -16.79 -7.48
N TYR A 276 17.37 -15.49 -7.61
CA TYR A 276 16.64 -14.71 -8.60
C TYR A 276 16.95 -15.14 -10.05
N GLN A 277 18.22 -15.39 -10.38
CA GLN A 277 18.64 -15.87 -11.69
C GLN A 277 18.08 -17.26 -11.98
N GLU A 278 18.17 -18.20 -11.04
CA GLU A 278 17.66 -19.56 -11.18
C GLU A 278 16.15 -19.57 -11.46
N VAL A 279 15.39 -18.78 -10.70
CA VAL A 279 13.93 -18.68 -10.87
C VAL A 279 13.59 -18.03 -12.20
N ASN A 280 14.36 -17.05 -12.63
CA ASN A 280 14.17 -16.33 -13.88
C ASN A 280 14.42 -17.20 -15.10
N GLU A 281 15.49 -17.97 -15.09
CA GLU A 281 15.81 -18.93 -16.13
C GLU A 281 14.74 -20.00 -16.23
N SER A 282 14.25 -20.50 -15.10
CA SER A 282 13.19 -21.53 -15.05
C SER A 282 11.83 -21.02 -15.51
N ALA A 283 11.51 -19.75 -15.28
CA ALA A 283 10.21 -19.16 -15.59
C ALA A 283 10.16 -18.46 -16.96
N GLN A 284 11.28 -18.38 -17.70
CA GLN A 284 11.44 -17.57 -18.92
C GLN A 284 11.00 -16.10 -18.72
N THR A 285 11.17 -15.58 -17.53
CA THR A 285 10.70 -14.26 -17.14
C THR A 285 11.84 -13.26 -17.34
N LYS A 286 11.63 -12.23 -18.16
CA LYS A 286 12.54 -11.07 -18.20
C LYS A 286 12.24 -10.22 -16.96
N LEU A 287 13.14 -10.21 -16.02
CA LEU A 287 13.08 -9.33 -14.86
C LEU A 287 13.84 -8.03 -15.16
N VAL A 288 13.32 -6.92 -14.64
CA VAL A 288 14.02 -5.64 -14.71
C VAL A 288 15.12 -5.67 -13.66
N ASN A 289 16.36 -5.54 -14.12
CA ASN A 289 17.54 -5.48 -13.24
C ASN A 289 17.57 -4.18 -12.44
#